data_84735543c0bf15de2b65e60f4b6f7c02
#
_entry.id   84735543c0bf15de2b65e60f4b6f7c02
#
_cell.length_a   1.000
_cell.length_b   1.000
_cell.length_c   1.000
_cell.angle_alpha   90.00
_cell.angle_beta   90.00
_cell.angle_gamma   90.00
#
_symmetry.space_group_name_H-M   'P 1'
#
loop_
_entity.id
_entity.type
_entity.pdbx_description
1 polymer ?
#
loop_
_entity_poly.entity_id
_entity_poly.type
_entity_poly.pdbx_seq_one_letter_code
_entity_poly.pdbx_strand_id
1 'polypeptide(L)'
;MQHPTNNASVIKDHLDDFNVYIVAKIKTKIVGFISITPPLKNQYSIDKYLAREEIPFTIDAHTFEMRILTVLKAYRGKPIAVVLMWAAFRWIQSFGGTNIIAIGRSEVLKMYMKLGFSPTKINIKAGNVSYTLIYGKVDELHYFVEKKRKMFFSEVLKRCEWKLTIDYFKPANCYHGGAFFDAIGVEFDDLNRRSKIINADVLDAWFDPAPEVISKLKNHFSWICKTSPPTDCNGMSNGIAKARGVGVANILPGSGSSDLIFLALREWLTSESRVLILDPTYGEYVHVLENIIKCHVERINLLKSQNYTFDIEEFLVLSKNNYDLIIIVNPNSPTGQHIPANNLQNALKLISPSTRIWIDETYIEYCGKDQSLEKFAINTNNVIVCKSMSKVYALSGLRSAYLCASPLQLEKLRSISPPWAVSLPAQIAALAALEEEDYYQNCYEQTHKLREEFSTELVKIKSVEVLQSKANFILCFLPEEGPDAATVVSKCKEMGLFLRDVSNMGKNFNKHTIRIAIKNKELNDKMLAIIKKVMYE
;
A
#
# COMPACT_ATOMS: atom_id res chain seq x y z
N MET A 1 -8.10 26.81 -39.90
CA MET A 1 -7.84 25.41 -39.53
C MET A 1 -6.35 25.21 -39.57
N GLN A 2 -5.74 24.58 -38.57
CA GLN A 2 -4.32 24.36 -38.44
C GLN A 2 -3.81 23.11 -39.19
N HIS A 3 -4.70 22.27 -39.66
CA HIS A 3 -4.41 21.05 -40.39
C HIS A 3 -5.22 20.98 -41.66
N PRO A 4 -4.66 20.55 -42.78
CA PRO A 4 -5.42 20.31 -43.99
C PRO A 4 -6.46 19.21 -43.71
N THR A 5 -7.71 19.49 -44.00
CA THR A 5 -8.77 18.47 -44.00
C THR A 5 -8.53 17.54 -45.17
N ASN A 6 -8.22 16.28 -44.92
CA ASN A 6 -8.32 15.25 -45.94
C ASN A 6 -9.82 14.81 -46.06
N ASN A 7 -10.16 14.15 -47.15
CA ASN A 7 -11.53 13.65 -47.40
C ASN A 7 -12.00 12.58 -46.40
N ALA A 8 -11.15 12.20 -45.44
CA ALA A 8 -11.54 11.36 -44.31
C ALA A 8 -12.01 12.27 -43.16
N SER A 9 -13.10 11.95 -42.52
CA SER A 9 -13.62 12.67 -41.34
C SER A 9 -12.69 12.62 -40.09
N VAL A 10 -11.46 12.14 -40.25
CA VAL A 10 -10.44 11.94 -39.22
C VAL A 10 -9.20 12.74 -39.57
N ILE A 11 -8.75 13.58 -38.66
CA ILE A 11 -7.44 14.27 -38.73
C ILE A 11 -6.43 13.41 -37.98
N LYS A 12 -5.42 12.88 -38.70
CA LYS A 12 -4.34 12.09 -38.11
C LYS A 12 -3.01 12.82 -38.27
N ASP A 13 -2.24 12.91 -37.19
CA ASP A 13 -0.85 13.39 -37.16
C ASP A 13 0.10 12.18 -37.04
N HIS A 14 1.33 12.26 -37.57
CA HIS A 14 2.36 11.22 -37.45
C HIS A 14 2.77 10.95 -35.98
N LEU A 15 2.52 11.89 -35.07
CA LEU A 15 2.76 11.72 -33.64
C LEU A 15 1.63 10.98 -32.92
N ASP A 16 0.47 10.78 -33.55
CA ASP A 16 -0.72 10.20 -32.88
C ASP A 16 -0.51 8.75 -32.45
N ASP A 17 0.40 8.03 -33.10
CA ASP A 17 0.70 6.63 -32.78
C ASP A 17 1.33 6.44 -31.38
N PHE A 18 1.89 7.52 -30.79
CA PHE A 18 2.51 7.49 -29.46
C PHE A 18 2.12 8.64 -28.54
N ASN A 19 1.26 9.55 -29.00
CA ASN A 19 0.70 10.62 -28.19
C ASN A 19 -0.28 10.08 -27.16
N VAL A 20 -0.33 10.77 -26.01
CA VAL A 20 -1.34 10.56 -24.97
C VAL A 20 -2.38 11.67 -25.04
N TYR A 21 -3.66 11.29 -25.04
CA TYR A 21 -4.77 12.22 -25.07
C TYR A 21 -5.52 12.20 -23.74
N ILE A 22 -5.54 13.33 -23.03
CA ILE A 22 -6.37 13.52 -21.84
C ILE A 22 -7.64 14.23 -22.27
N VAL A 23 -8.80 13.63 -21.99
CA VAL A 23 -10.11 14.16 -22.41
C VAL A 23 -10.96 14.57 -21.21
N ALA A 24 -11.62 15.72 -21.33
CA ALA A 24 -12.64 16.15 -20.39
C ALA A 24 -14.03 15.81 -20.93
N LYS A 25 -14.85 15.14 -20.09
CA LYS A 25 -16.23 14.76 -20.41
C LYS A 25 -17.20 15.44 -19.43
N ILE A 26 -18.38 15.78 -19.93
CA ILE A 26 -19.56 16.10 -19.12
C ILE A 26 -20.61 15.06 -19.49
N LYS A 27 -20.95 14.19 -18.53
CA LYS A 27 -21.70 12.94 -18.80
C LYS A 27 -20.96 12.10 -19.85
N THR A 28 -21.59 11.82 -21.01
CA THR A 28 -20.98 11.05 -22.11
C THR A 28 -20.30 11.92 -23.18
N LYS A 29 -20.49 13.26 -23.13
CA LYS A 29 -20.00 14.18 -24.17
C LYS A 29 -18.58 14.64 -23.88
N ILE A 30 -17.67 14.48 -24.85
CA ILE A 30 -16.34 15.08 -24.81
C ILE A 30 -16.47 16.60 -25.03
N VAL A 31 -15.98 17.39 -24.07
CA VAL A 31 -16.06 18.86 -24.10
C VAL A 31 -14.71 19.54 -24.30
N GLY A 32 -13.61 18.80 -24.17
CA GLY A 32 -12.27 19.28 -24.44
C GLY A 32 -11.25 18.15 -24.34
N PHE A 33 -10.03 18.40 -24.83
CA PHE A 33 -8.88 17.51 -24.68
C PHE A 33 -7.57 18.27 -24.76
N ILE A 34 -6.50 17.63 -24.31
CA ILE A 34 -5.11 18.03 -24.47
C ILE A 34 -4.29 16.82 -24.90
N SER A 35 -3.31 17.02 -25.78
CA SER A 35 -2.37 15.99 -26.21
C SER A 35 -1.01 16.18 -25.55
N ILE A 36 -0.36 15.07 -25.21
CA ILE A 36 0.99 15.02 -24.67
C ILE A 36 1.84 14.15 -25.60
N THR A 37 2.98 14.66 -26.03
CA THR A 37 3.99 13.89 -26.74
C THR A 37 5.10 13.51 -25.75
N PRO A 38 5.23 12.22 -25.38
CA PRO A 38 6.32 11.74 -24.53
C PRO A 38 7.63 11.64 -25.31
N PRO A 39 8.79 11.58 -24.63
CA PRO A 39 10.11 11.55 -25.26
C PRO A 39 10.48 10.23 -25.96
N LEU A 40 9.55 9.30 -26.11
CA LEU A 40 9.79 7.92 -26.56
C LEU A 40 10.53 7.79 -27.89
N LYS A 41 10.29 8.69 -28.84
CA LYS A 41 10.95 8.70 -30.17
C LYS A 41 11.82 9.92 -30.36
N ASN A 42 12.02 10.72 -29.35
CA ASN A 42 12.73 12.02 -29.45
C ASN A 42 12.20 12.91 -30.60
N GLN A 43 10.89 12.84 -30.88
CA GLN A 43 10.19 13.60 -31.92
C GLN A 43 9.10 14.44 -31.28
N TYR A 44 9.04 15.72 -31.65
CA TYR A 44 8.07 16.67 -31.13
C TYR A 44 7.45 17.49 -32.27
N SER A 45 6.27 18.08 -32.02
CA SER A 45 5.62 18.90 -33.04
C SER A 45 6.40 20.19 -33.33
N ILE A 46 7.19 20.65 -32.37
CA ILE A 46 8.06 21.81 -32.51
C ILE A 46 9.14 21.62 -33.60
N ASP A 47 9.59 20.39 -33.84
CA ASP A 47 10.60 20.05 -34.83
C ASP A 47 10.19 20.41 -36.28
N LYS A 48 8.89 20.67 -36.51
CA LYS A 48 8.36 21.18 -37.79
C LYS A 48 8.70 22.65 -38.04
N TYR A 49 9.07 23.37 -36.99
CA TYR A 49 9.15 24.82 -37.00
C TYR A 49 10.51 25.38 -36.61
N LEU A 50 11.26 24.62 -35.78
CA LEU A 50 12.54 25.06 -35.21
C LEU A 50 13.56 23.93 -35.26
N ALA A 51 14.81 24.28 -35.61
CA ALA A 51 15.94 23.40 -35.41
C ALA A 51 16.24 23.31 -33.89
N ARG A 52 16.80 22.18 -33.44
CA ARG A 52 17.09 21.95 -32.02
C ARG A 52 18.09 22.95 -31.44
N GLU A 53 19.01 23.38 -32.26
CA GLU A 53 20.05 24.36 -31.96
C GLU A 53 19.50 25.77 -31.70
N GLU A 54 18.31 26.06 -32.21
CA GLU A 54 17.62 27.34 -31.98
C GLU A 54 16.89 27.41 -30.65
N ILE A 55 16.73 26.26 -29.96
CA ILE A 55 15.99 26.16 -28.72
C ILE A 55 16.91 26.53 -27.56
N PRO A 56 16.56 27.51 -26.67
CA PRO A 56 17.44 28.05 -25.64
C PRO A 56 17.60 27.16 -24.41
N PHE A 57 17.20 25.91 -24.46
CA PHE A 57 17.33 24.92 -23.40
C PHE A 57 17.47 23.51 -23.99
N THR A 58 18.04 22.59 -23.22
CA THR A 58 18.22 21.20 -23.63
C THR A 58 16.89 20.45 -23.64
N ILE A 59 16.61 19.75 -24.74
CA ILE A 59 15.54 18.76 -24.83
C ILE A 59 16.17 17.38 -24.60
N ASP A 60 15.82 16.74 -23.53
CA ASP A 60 16.35 15.46 -23.06
C ASP A 60 15.30 14.35 -23.02
N ALA A 61 15.68 13.18 -22.53
CA ALA A 61 14.79 12.01 -22.37
C ALA A 61 13.68 12.22 -21.32
N HIS A 62 13.68 13.32 -20.58
CA HIS A 62 12.68 13.68 -19.58
C HIS A 62 11.85 14.92 -19.97
N THR A 63 11.98 15.36 -21.23
CA THR A 63 11.25 16.51 -21.76
C THR A 63 9.99 16.04 -22.49
N PHE A 64 8.83 16.55 -22.09
CA PHE A 64 7.52 16.25 -22.68
C PHE A 64 6.99 17.46 -23.43
N GLU A 65 6.22 17.26 -24.50
CA GLU A 65 5.53 18.35 -25.19
C GLU A 65 4.03 18.29 -24.89
N MET A 66 3.46 19.42 -24.43
CA MET A 66 2.01 19.61 -24.36
C MET A 66 1.52 20.33 -25.61
N ARG A 67 0.51 19.77 -26.26
CA ARG A 67 0.00 20.30 -27.54
C ARG A 67 -1.52 20.17 -27.68
N ILE A 68 -2.08 20.87 -28.65
CA ILE A 68 -3.47 20.76 -29.13
C ILE A 68 -4.50 20.88 -27.97
N LEU A 69 -4.30 21.83 -27.04
CA LEU A 69 -5.32 22.12 -26.04
C LEU A 69 -6.60 22.65 -26.72
N THR A 70 -7.67 21.90 -26.66
CA THR A 70 -8.93 22.22 -27.30
C THR A 70 -10.09 22.14 -26.34
N VAL A 71 -10.94 23.17 -26.33
CA VAL A 71 -12.20 23.20 -25.57
C VAL A 71 -13.32 23.68 -26.50
N LEU A 72 -14.44 22.94 -26.52
CA LEU A 72 -15.61 23.28 -27.33
C LEU A 72 -16.09 24.73 -27.03
N LYS A 73 -16.51 25.47 -28.07
CA LYS A 73 -16.90 26.90 -27.97
C LYS A 73 -17.89 27.16 -26.84
N ALA A 74 -18.91 26.33 -26.69
CA ALA A 74 -19.95 26.47 -25.64
C ALA A 74 -19.41 26.29 -24.19
N TYR A 75 -18.19 25.79 -24.03
CA TYR A 75 -17.57 25.52 -22.72
C TYR A 75 -16.33 26.39 -22.46
N ARG A 76 -15.99 27.30 -23.37
CA ARG A 76 -14.91 28.27 -23.16
C ARG A 76 -15.31 29.27 -22.08
N GLY A 77 -14.33 29.81 -21.36
CA GLY A 77 -14.54 30.65 -20.18
C GLY A 77 -14.76 29.87 -18.86
N LYS A 78 -14.99 28.55 -18.93
CA LYS A 78 -15.00 27.66 -17.77
C LYS A 78 -13.58 27.13 -17.45
N PRO A 79 -13.34 26.60 -16.24
CA PRO A 79 -11.99 26.15 -15.83
C PRO A 79 -11.47 24.92 -16.58
N ILE A 80 -12.18 24.37 -17.58
CA ILE A 80 -11.86 23.11 -18.28
C ILE A 80 -10.45 23.14 -18.87
N ALA A 81 -10.05 24.23 -19.52
CA ALA A 81 -8.70 24.34 -20.10
C ALA A 81 -7.60 24.24 -19.04
N VAL A 82 -7.79 24.91 -17.89
CA VAL A 82 -6.86 24.92 -16.76
C VAL A 82 -6.77 23.52 -16.13
N VAL A 83 -7.91 22.84 -15.98
CA VAL A 83 -7.98 21.48 -15.44
C VAL A 83 -7.30 20.46 -16.37
N LEU A 84 -7.49 20.59 -17.68
CA LEU A 84 -6.80 19.75 -18.68
C LEU A 84 -5.28 19.95 -18.63
N MET A 85 -4.82 21.21 -18.55
CA MET A 85 -3.39 21.52 -18.42
C MET A 85 -2.80 20.97 -17.11
N TRP A 86 -3.54 21.11 -16.01
CA TRP A 86 -3.15 20.54 -14.73
C TRP A 86 -3.08 19.00 -14.78
N ALA A 87 -4.07 18.36 -15.40
CA ALA A 87 -4.08 16.91 -15.58
C ALA A 87 -2.90 16.43 -16.42
N ALA A 88 -2.57 17.15 -17.52
CA ALA A 88 -1.39 16.86 -18.34
C ALA A 88 -0.10 17.04 -17.55
N PHE A 89 0.04 18.12 -16.80
CA PHE A 89 1.17 18.37 -15.92
C PHE A 89 1.36 17.22 -14.90
N ARG A 90 0.30 16.81 -14.21
CA ARG A 90 0.34 15.70 -13.22
C ARG A 90 0.69 14.37 -13.88
N TRP A 91 0.15 14.12 -15.08
CA TRP A 91 0.50 12.93 -15.84
C TRP A 91 1.99 12.93 -16.22
N ILE A 92 2.51 14.04 -16.75
CA ILE A 92 3.94 14.20 -17.10
C ILE A 92 4.83 13.99 -15.86
N GLN A 93 4.48 14.60 -14.74
CA GLN A 93 5.19 14.43 -13.46
C GLN A 93 5.23 12.97 -13.03
N SER A 94 4.11 12.24 -13.15
CA SER A 94 4.02 10.83 -12.77
C SER A 94 4.84 9.90 -13.68
N PHE A 95 5.20 10.35 -14.89
CA PHE A 95 6.08 9.63 -15.81
C PHE A 95 7.54 10.11 -15.76
N GLY A 96 7.94 10.81 -14.71
CA GLY A 96 9.31 11.26 -14.51
C GLY A 96 9.73 12.41 -15.41
N GLY A 97 8.77 13.16 -15.98
CA GLY A 97 9.06 14.36 -16.75
C GLY A 97 9.66 15.45 -15.87
N THR A 98 10.77 16.02 -16.30
CA THR A 98 11.43 17.16 -15.63
C THR A 98 11.14 18.49 -16.33
N ASN A 99 10.88 18.43 -17.63
CA ASN A 99 10.67 19.60 -18.46
C ASN A 99 9.42 19.46 -19.32
N ILE A 100 8.71 20.56 -19.50
CA ILE A 100 7.54 20.65 -20.38
C ILE A 100 7.76 21.75 -21.39
N ILE A 101 7.59 21.43 -22.66
CA ILE A 101 7.58 22.40 -23.77
C ILE A 101 6.20 22.47 -24.39
N ALA A 102 5.84 23.60 -24.93
CA ALA A 102 4.63 23.77 -25.74
C ALA A 102 4.77 24.96 -26.69
N ILE A 103 3.94 24.96 -27.74
CA ILE A 103 3.77 26.12 -28.62
C ILE A 103 2.39 26.71 -28.33
N GLY A 104 2.36 27.87 -27.70
CA GLY A 104 1.14 28.58 -27.36
C GLY A 104 0.84 29.70 -28.35
N ARG A 105 -0.45 29.89 -28.75
CA ARG A 105 -0.85 31.08 -29.50
C ARG A 105 -0.53 32.32 -28.68
N SER A 106 0.09 33.33 -29.31
CA SER A 106 0.52 34.56 -28.63
C SER A 106 -0.59 35.27 -27.89
N GLU A 107 -1.82 35.18 -28.38
CA GLU A 107 -3.00 35.82 -27.75
C GLU A 107 -3.40 35.20 -26.40
N VAL A 108 -3.03 33.92 -26.16
CA VAL A 108 -3.40 33.21 -24.92
C VAL A 108 -2.20 32.95 -23.99
N LEU A 109 -1.05 33.55 -24.25
CA LEU A 109 0.15 33.39 -23.41
C LEU A 109 -0.08 33.71 -21.94
N LYS A 110 -0.90 34.73 -21.64
CA LYS A 110 -1.26 35.09 -20.25
C LYS A 110 -1.88 33.93 -19.46
N MET A 111 -2.55 32.99 -20.14
CA MET A 111 -3.12 31.80 -19.50
C MET A 111 -2.00 30.84 -19.05
N TYR A 112 -1.01 30.59 -19.91
CA TYR A 112 0.12 29.71 -19.59
C TYR A 112 0.99 30.30 -18.48
N MET A 113 1.28 31.61 -18.53
CA MET A 113 2.02 32.30 -17.47
C MET A 113 1.34 32.23 -16.10
N LYS A 114 0.00 32.28 -16.07
CA LYS A 114 -0.79 32.10 -14.83
C LYS A 114 -0.66 30.70 -14.22
N LEU A 115 -0.16 29.74 -14.97
CA LEU A 115 0.10 28.37 -14.51
C LEU A 115 1.59 28.12 -14.23
N GLY A 116 2.43 29.15 -14.36
CA GLY A 116 3.87 29.07 -14.05
C GLY A 116 4.79 28.81 -15.25
N PHE A 117 4.25 28.71 -16.49
CA PHE A 117 5.09 28.58 -17.69
C PHE A 117 5.78 29.90 -18.04
N SER A 118 6.98 29.79 -18.56
CA SER A 118 7.79 30.91 -19.03
C SER A 118 7.79 30.96 -20.57
N PRO A 119 7.36 32.07 -21.18
CA PRO A 119 7.49 32.25 -22.62
C PRO A 119 8.97 32.51 -22.97
N THR A 120 9.43 31.93 -24.07
CA THR A 120 10.73 32.28 -24.65
C THR A 120 10.58 33.51 -25.57
N LYS A 121 11.70 34.00 -26.09
CA LYS A 121 11.68 35.07 -27.12
C LYS A 121 11.41 34.52 -28.53
N ILE A 122 11.20 33.23 -28.68
CA ILE A 122 11.02 32.58 -29.98
C ILE A 122 9.55 32.62 -30.38
N ASN A 123 9.28 33.31 -31.47
CA ASN A 123 7.98 33.39 -32.10
C ASN A 123 7.97 32.68 -33.45
N ILE A 124 6.97 31.86 -33.66
CA ILE A 124 6.78 31.03 -34.85
C ILE A 124 5.56 31.55 -35.60
N LYS A 125 5.71 31.87 -36.86
CA LYS A 125 4.59 32.23 -37.74
C LYS A 125 4.16 31.01 -38.55
N ALA A 126 2.89 30.62 -38.44
CA ALA A 126 2.28 29.58 -39.25
C ALA A 126 0.99 30.14 -39.87
N GLY A 127 1.09 30.57 -41.13
CA GLY A 127 0.05 31.33 -41.83
C GLY A 127 -0.24 32.66 -41.10
N ASN A 128 -1.52 32.91 -40.80
CA ASN A 128 -1.96 34.13 -40.11
C ASN A 128 -1.90 34.03 -38.58
N VAL A 129 -1.33 32.97 -38.02
CA VAL A 129 -1.27 32.73 -36.57
C VAL A 129 0.15 32.84 -36.08
N SER A 130 0.37 33.60 -35.01
CA SER A 130 1.65 33.69 -34.31
C SER A 130 1.62 32.82 -33.05
N TYR A 131 2.67 32.04 -32.89
CA TYR A 131 2.89 31.16 -31.73
C TYR A 131 4.16 31.57 -31.01
N THR A 132 4.20 31.38 -29.72
CA THR A 132 5.41 31.54 -28.90
C THR A 132 5.77 30.21 -28.29
N LEU A 133 7.05 29.85 -28.34
CA LEU A 133 7.58 28.71 -27.60
C LEU A 133 7.54 29.02 -26.11
N ILE A 134 6.91 28.14 -25.33
CA ILE A 134 6.83 28.20 -23.87
C ILE A 134 7.49 27.00 -23.25
N TYR A 135 8.05 27.20 -22.08
CA TYR A 135 8.83 26.21 -21.33
C TYR A 135 8.45 26.26 -19.85
N GLY A 136 8.50 25.11 -19.17
CA GLY A 136 8.34 25.03 -17.73
C GLY A 136 9.08 23.83 -17.16
N LYS A 137 9.77 24.02 -16.05
CA LYS A 137 10.31 22.92 -15.26
C LYS A 137 9.22 22.36 -14.36
N VAL A 138 9.10 21.04 -14.30
CA VAL A 138 8.04 20.35 -13.57
C VAL A 138 8.05 20.73 -12.10
N ASP A 139 9.20 20.80 -11.45
CA ASP A 139 9.32 21.16 -10.04
C ASP A 139 8.93 22.62 -9.77
N GLU A 140 9.30 23.54 -10.65
CA GLU A 140 8.90 24.96 -10.54
C GLU A 140 7.39 25.12 -10.71
N LEU A 141 6.79 24.40 -11.66
CA LEU A 141 5.34 24.35 -11.87
C LEU A 141 4.61 23.73 -10.67
N HIS A 142 5.13 22.66 -10.11
CA HIS A 142 4.60 22.04 -8.90
C HIS A 142 4.59 23.02 -7.72
N TYR A 143 5.73 23.63 -7.45
CA TYR A 143 5.86 24.63 -6.39
C TYR A 143 4.89 25.82 -6.60
N PHE A 144 4.76 26.31 -7.84
CA PHE A 144 3.87 27.41 -8.17
C PHE A 144 2.39 27.05 -7.90
N VAL A 145 1.94 25.86 -8.33
CA VAL A 145 0.58 25.37 -8.11
C VAL A 145 0.30 25.19 -6.62
N GLU A 146 1.17 24.53 -5.88
CA GLU A 146 0.99 24.25 -4.45
C GLU A 146 1.01 25.54 -3.59
N LYS A 147 1.86 26.50 -3.90
CA LYS A 147 1.98 27.73 -3.10
C LYS A 147 0.97 28.81 -3.50
N LYS A 148 0.77 29.04 -4.80
CA LYS A 148 -0.01 30.19 -5.28
C LYS A 148 -1.43 29.85 -5.74
N ARG A 149 -1.76 28.59 -5.98
CA ARG A 149 -3.03 28.18 -6.56
C ARG A 149 -3.71 27.01 -5.84
N LYS A 150 -3.23 26.60 -4.69
CA LYS A 150 -3.73 25.44 -3.93
C LYS A 150 -5.26 25.51 -3.71
N MET A 151 -5.77 26.62 -3.23
CA MET A 151 -7.22 26.79 -3.00
C MET A 151 -8.04 26.67 -4.28
N PHE A 152 -7.60 27.31 -5.37
CA PHE A 152 -8.30 27.22 -6.66
C PHE A 152 -8.37 25.77 -7.16
N PHE A 153 -7.24 25.07 -7.15
CA PHE A 153 -7.20 23.68 -7.61
C PHE A 153 -8.00 22.76 -6.69
N SER A 154 -7.90 22.91 -5.37
CA SER A 154 -8.65 22.07 -4.43
C SER A 154 -10.17 22.17 -4.65
N GLU A 155 -10.70 23.36 -4.90
CA GLU A 155 -12.12 23.56 -5.15
C GLU A 155 -12.59 23.05 -6.51
N VAL A 156 -11.77 23.24 -7.55
CA VAL A 156 -12.11 22.78 -8.90
C VAL A 156 -12.01 21.25 -8.99
N LEU A 157 -10.97 20.66 -8.38
CA LEU A 157 -10.72 19.22 -8.43
C LEU A 157 -11.76 18.41 -7.67
N LYS A 158 -12.31 18.93 -6.55
CA LYS A 158 -13.43 18.29 -5.84
C LYS A 158 -14.68 18.08 -6.70
N ARG A 159 -14.83 18.84 -7.78
CA ARG A 159 -15.97 18.78 -8.72
C ARG A 159 -15.68 17.89 -9.94
N CYS A 160 -14.51 17.28 -10.01
CA CYS A 160 -14.08 16.43 -11.12
C CYS A 160 -14.02 14.98 -10.70
N GLU A 161 -14.63 14.10 -11.47
CA GLU A 161 -14.40 12.65 -11.37
C GLU A 161 -13.14 12.32 -12.17
N TRP A 162 -12.10 11.86 -11.47
CA TRP A 162 -10.81 11.51 -12.07
C TRP A 162 -10.78 10.03 -12.44
N LYS A 163 -10.61 9.75 -13.74
CA LYS A 163 -10.32 8.39 -14.26
C LYS A 163 -8.87 8.25 -14.74
N LEU A 164 -8.02 9.22 -14.39
CA LEU A 164 -6.61 9.20 -14.70
C LEU A 164 -5.84 8.62 -13.53
N THR A 165 -4.99 7.64 -13.79
CA THR A 165 -3.97 7.17 -12.86
C THR A 165 -2.82 8.20 -12.88
N ILE A 166 -3.01 9.33 -12.19
CA ILE A 166 -2.01 10.41 -12.16
C ILE A 166 -0.90 10.12 -11.14
N ASP A 167 -1.19 9.30 -10.13
CA ASP A 167 -0.24 8.86 -9.12
C ASP A 167 0.35 7.48 -9.50
N TYR A 168 1.01 7.39 -10.65
CA TYR A 168 1.54 6.14 -11.19
C TYR A 168 2.57 5.44 -10.29
N PHE A 169 3.22 6.18 -9.39
CA PHE A 169 4.20 5.66 -8.42
C PHE A 169 3.66 5.51 -7.01
N LYS A 170 2.42 5.88 -6.73
CA LYS A 170 1.82 5.41 -5.50
C LYS A 170 1.36 3.99 -5.75
N PRO A 171 1.95 2.99 -5.07
CA PRO A 171 1.27 1.72 -4.92
C PRO A 171 -0.16 2.08 -4.55
N ALA A 172 -1.14 1.42 -5.16
CA ALA A 172 -2.54 1.59 -4.79
C ALA A 172 -2.59 1.67 -3.27
N ASN A 173 -3.35 2.60 -2.71
CA ASN A 173 -3.35 2.90 -1.28
C ASN A 173 -3.57 1.61 -0.49
N CYS A 174 -2.49 0.88 -0.27
CA CYS A 174 -2.44 -0.21 0.65
C CYS A 174 -2.28 0.44 2.02
N TYR A 175 -3.09 0.05 2.96
CA TYR A 175 -3.04 0.55 4.34
C TYR A 175 -1.81 0.02 5.09
N HIS A 176 -0.64 0.07 4.44
CA HIS A 176 0.64 -0.31 5.03
C HIS A 176 1.32 0.88 5.69
N GLY A 177 2.03 0.62 6.78
CA GLY A 177 2.94 1.57 7.40
C GLY A 177 4.23 1.74 6.60
N GLY A 178 5.16 2.51 7.13
CA GLY A 178 6.48 2.72 6.53
C GLY A 178 6.83 4.18 6.30
N ALA A 179 5.98 5.10 6.73
CA ALA A 179 6.26 6.55 6.65
C ALA A 179 7.56 6.96 7.36
N PHE A 180 8.07 6.13 8.26
CA PHE A 180 9.34 6.37 8.95
C PHE A 180 10.57 6.29 8.01
N PHE A 181 10.47 5.61 6.87
CA PHE A 181 11.55 5.61 5.88
C PHE A 181 11.79 6.99 5.26
N ASP A 182 10.78 7.87 5.22
CA ASP A 182 10.97 9.26 4.79
C ASP A 182 11.96 9.99 5.72
N ALA A 183 11.96 9.65 7.02
CA ALA A 183 12.87 10.25 8.01
C ALA A 183 14.26 9.61 8.03
N ILE A 184 14.37 8.32 7.68
CA ILE A 184 15.67 7.62 7.56
C ILE A 184 16.36 8.01 6.25
N GLY A 185 15.60 8.20 5.17
CA GLY A 185 16.04 8.36 3.80
C GLY A 185 15.84 7.06 3.01
N VAL A 186 15.04 7.13 1.95
CA VAL A 186 14.70 5.96 1.12
C VAL A 186 15.88 5.46 0.28
N GLU A 187 16.92 6.26 0.14
CA GLU A 187 18.15 5.90 -0.58
C GLU A 187 19.17 5.17 0.31
N PHE A 188 18.87 5.05 1.62
CA PHE A 188 19.67 4.33 2.61
C PHE A 188 21.13 4.82 2.77
N ASP A 189 21.38 6.08 2.46
CA ASP A 189 22.69 6.75 2.54
C ASP A 189 23.24 6.84 3.98
N ASP A 190 22.35 6.98 4.98
CA ASP A 190 22.71 7.02 6.40
C ASP A 190 21.68 6.27 7.26
N LEU A 191 21.89 4.99 7.45
CA LEU A 191 21.05 4.14 8.29
C LEU A 191 21.10 4.49 9.79
N ASN A 192 22.05 5.29 10.24
CA ASN A 192 22.13 5.71 11.65
C ASN A 192 21.00 6.66 12.02
N ARG A 193 20.37 7.32 11.06
CA ARG A 193 19.17 8.15 11.29
C ARG A 193 18.03 7.37 11.97
N ARG A 194 18.00 6.04 11.81
CA ARG A 194 17.03 5.16 12.49
C ARG A 194 17.02 5.28 14.01
N SER A 195 18.17 5.63 14.63
CA SER A 195 18.26 5.79 16.10
C SER A 195 17.52 7.02 16.62
N LYS A 196 17.14 7.97 15.73
CA LYS A 196 16.45 9.22 16.07
C LYS A 196 14.92 9.09 15.99
N ILE A 197 14.41 7.94 15.59
CA ILE A 197 12.97 7.73 15.39
C ILE A 197 12.46 6.52 16.17
N ILE A 198 11.18 6.55 16.49
CA ILE A 198 10.45 5.41 17.08
C ILE A 198 9.40 4.97 16.06
N ASN A 199 9.63 3.80 15.46
CA ASN A 199 8.66 3.20 14.55
C ASN A 199 7.63 2.36 15.32
N ALA A 200 6.46 2.92 15.59
CA ALA A 200 5.31 2.24 16.16
C ALA A 200 4.11 2.17 15.18
N ASP A 201 4.33 2.56 13.90
CA ASP A 201 3.41 2.46 12.78
C ASP A 201 3.37 1.03 12.20
N VAL A 202 4.54 0.45 11.91
CA VAL A 202 4.67 -0.93 11.46
C VAL A 202 4.80 -1.86 12.66
N LEU A 203 4.11 -2.99 12.63
CA LEU A 203 4.03 -3.94 13.76
C LEU A 203 5.25 -4.89 13.83
N ASP A 204 6.45 -4.37 13.55
CA ASP A 204 7.67 -5.12 13.71
C ASP A 204 7.94 -5.46 15.17
N ALA A 205 8.48 -6.64 15.43
CA ALA A 205 8.86 -7.08 16.75
C ALA A 205 9.79 -6.04 17.43
N TRP A 206 9.64 -5.89 18.74
CA TRP A 206 10.51 -5.02 19.54
C TRP A 206 11.84 -5.68 19.89
N PHE A 207 11.89 -7.01 19.81
CA PHE A 207 13.07 -7.86 20.06
C PHE A 207 13.79 -8.18 18.76
N ASP A 208 15.07 -8.47 18.86
CA ASP A 208 15.89 -8.91 17.73
C ASP A 208 15.59 -10.37 17.34
N PRO A 209 15.96 -10.83 16.15
CA PRO A 209 16.04 -12.26 15.86
C PRO A 209 16.93 -12.97 16.89
N ALA A 210 16.64 -14.23 17.17
CA ALA A 210 17.44 -15.00 18.12
C ALA A 210 18.95 -14.94 17.79
N PRO A 211 19.85 -14.94 18.80
CA PRO A 211 21.28 -14.79 18.58
C PRO A 211 21.86 -15.78 17.57
N GLU A 212 21.38 -17.02 17.55
CA GLU A 212 21.80 -18.03 16.60
C GLU A 212 21.40 -17.69 15.15
N VAL A 213 20.23 -17.07 14.93
CA VAL A 213 19.81 -16.57 13.61
C VAL A 213 20.80 -15.52 13.11
N ILE A 214 21.12 -14.54 13.97
CA ILE A 214 22.06 -13.47 13.63
C ILE A 214 23.46 -14.05 13.36
N SER A 215 23.92 -14.99 14.19
CA SER A 215 25.22 -15.66 14.06
C SER A 215 25.33 -16.39 12.72
N LYS A 216 24.35 -17.24 12.36
CA LYS A 216 24.33 -17.97 11.09
C LYS A 216 24.36 -17.02 9.88
N LEU A 217 23.57 -15.95 9.90
CA LEU A 217 23.56 -14.97 8.81
C LEU A 217 24.90 -14.22 8.72
N LYS A 218 25.43 -13.73 9.82
CA LYS A 218 26.66 -12.94 9.87
C LYS A 218 27.88 -13.74 9.44
N ASN A 219 28.02 -14.98 9.92
CA ASN A 219 29.18 -15.83 9.63
C ASN A 219 29.25 -16.26 8.16
N HIS A 220 28.12 -16.29 7.46
CA HIS A 220 28.04 -16.71 6.06
C HIS A 220 27.57 -15.62 5.10
N PHE A 221 27.53 -14.35 5.54
CA PHE A 221 26.88 -13.25 4.83
C PHE A 221 27.35 -13.10 3.38
N SER A 222 28.68 -13.08 3.14
CA SER A 222 29.23 -12.95 1.78
C SER A 222 28.81 -14.08 0.84
N TRP A 223 28.77 -15.33 1.35
CA TRP A 223 28.32 -16.50 0.59
C TRP A 223 26.81 -16.42 0.32
N ILE A 224 26.02 -16.11 1.33
CA ILE A 224 24.55 -15.97 1.25
C ILE A 224 24.16 -14.94 0.19
N CYS A 225 24.85 -13.79 0.14
CA CYS A 225 24.52 -12.73 -0.82
C CYS A 225 24.79 -13.09 -2.28
N LYS A 226 25.81 -13.92 -2.54
CA LYS A 226 26.22 -14.27 -3.92
C LYS A 226 25.68 -15.60 -4.43
N THR A 227 24.89 -16.32 -3.61
CA THR A 227 24.45 -17.68 -3.92
C THR A 227 22.93 -17.72 -4.10
N SER A 228 22.46 -18.30 -5.20
CA SER A 228 21.03 -18.53 -5.40
C SER A 228 20.49 -19.55 -4.40
N PRO A 229 19.27 -19.38 -3.89
CA PRO A 229 18.65 -20.33 -2.96
C PRO A 229 18.31 -21.66 -3.65
N PRO A 230 18.00 -22.73 -2.89
CA PRO A 230 17.35 -23.91 -3.44
C PRO A 230 16.06 -23.55 -4.18
N THR A 231 15.86 -24.12 -5.37
CA THR A 231 14.77 -23.74 -6.29
C THR A 231 13.38 -23.90 -5.70
N ASP A 232 13.16 -24.98 -4.95
CA ASP A 232 11.87 -25.45 -4.45
C ASP A 232 11.66 -25.24 -2.93
N CYS A 233 12.62 -24.60 -2.26
CA CYS A 233 12.59 -24.37 -0.81
C CYS A 233 12.40 -25.65 0.06
N ASN A 234 12.77 -26.85 -0.44
CA ASN A 234 12.55 -28.11 0.26
C ASN A 234 13.12 -28.14 1.67
N GLY A 235 14.32 -27.60 1.88
CA GLY A 235 14.93 -27.50 3.20
C GLY A 235 14.06 -26.71 4.19
N MET A 236 13.54 -25.56 3.76
CA MET A 236 12.64 -24.75 4.57
C MET A 236 11.31 -25.45 4.84
N SER A 237 10.72 -26.10 3.82
CA SER A 237 9.49 -26.89 3.98
C SER A 237 9.66 -28.03 4.98
N ASN A 238 10.77 -28.76 4.92
CA ASN A 238 11.10 -29.83 5.85
C ASN A 238 11.24 -29.33 7.29
N GLY A 239 11.96 -28.23 7.51
CA GLY A 239 12.13 -27.63 8.83
C GLY A 239 10.83 -27.13 9.43
N ILE A 240 10.00 -26.44 8.64
CA ILE A 240 8.67 -25.99 9.08
C ILE A 240 7.78 -27.20 9.42
N ALA A 241 7.71 -28.19 8.53
CA ALA A 241 6.91 -29.40 8.73
C ALA A 241 7.27 -30.11 10.04
N LYS A 242 8.58 -30.28 10.29
CA LYS A 242 9.10 -30.86 11.55
C LYS A 242 8.67 -30.01 12.76
N ALA A 243 8.88 -28.71 12.73
CA ALA A 243 8.57 -27.81 13.85
C ALA A 243 7.05 -27.75 14.17
N ARG A 244 6.20 -27.91 13.15
CA ARG A 244 4.72 -27.86 13.29
C ARG A 244 4.09 -29.25 13.48
N GLY A 245 4.83 -30.33 13.29
CA GLY A 245 4.31 -31.70 13.38
C GLY A 245 3.30 -32.02 12.26
N VAL A 246 3.60 -31.59 11.04
CA VAL A 246 2.79 -31.81 9.82
C VAL A 246 3.64 -32.43 8.71
N GLY A 247 3.02 -32.89 7.62
CA GLY A 247 3.75 -33.42 6.47
C GLY A 247 4.39 -32.32 5.63
N VAL A 248 5.50 -32.61 4.96
CA VAL A 248 6.18 -31.64 4.07
C VAL A 248 5.27 -31.16 2.93
N ALA A 249 4.46 -32.07 2.39
CA ALA A 249 3.48 -31.74 1.34
C ALA A 249 2.38 -30.74 1.79
N ASN A 250 2.22 -30.55 3.11
CA ASN A 250 1.28 -29.59 3.70
C ASN A 250 1.83 -28.16 3.77
N ILE A 251 3.09 -27.92 3.39
CA ILE A 251 3.76 -26.63 3.53
C ILE A 251 4.08 -26.05 2.16
N LEU A 252 3.73 -24.78 1.94
CA LEU A 252 4.15 -23.99 0.78
C LEU A 252 4.80 -22.70 1.25
N PRO A 253 6.14 -22.56 1.19
CA PRO A 253 6.84 -21.33 1.54
C PRO A 253 6.60 -20.20 0.53
N GLY A 254 6.71 -18.94 1.00
CA GLY A 254 6.61 -17.75 0.17
C GLY A 254 7.42 -16.57 0.73
N SER A 255 7.61 -15.56 -0.09
CA SER A 255 8.38 -14.35 0.23
C SER A 255 7.59 -13.34 1.07
N GLY A 256 7.16 -13.79 2.26
CA GLY A 256 6.23 -13.06 3.13
C GLY A 256 4.77 -13.36 2.81
N SER A 257 3.88 -13.05 3.77
CA SER A 257 2.43 -13.30 3.61
C SER A 257 1.84 -12.57 2.40
N SER A 258 2.31 -11.37 2.08
CA SER A 258 1.85 -10.61 0.90
C SER A 258 2.05 -11.38 -0.41
N ASP A 259 3.19 -12.03 -0.59
CA ASP A 259 3.45 -12.88 -1.76
C ASP A 259 2.40 -13.99 -1.87
N LEU A 260 2.16 -14.70 -0.78
CA LEU A 260 1.20 -15.82 -0.72
C LEU A 260 -0.25 -15.35 -0.89
N ILE A 261 -0.62 -14.19 -0.32
CA ILE A 261 -1.93 -13.57 -0.50
C ILE A 261 -2.18 -13.25 -1.98
N PHE A 262 -1.22 -12.58 -2.64
CA PHE A 262 -1.34 -12.24 -4.05
C PHE A 262 -1.34 -13.49 -4.95
N LEU A 263 -0.52 -14.49 -4.65
CA LEU A 263 -0.49 -15.76 -5.37
C LEU A 263 -1.83 -16.48 -5.29
N ALA A 264 -2.32 -16.71 -4.07
CA ALA A 264 -3.50 -17.54 -3.83
C ALA A 264 -4.80 -16.85 -4.25
N LEU A 265 -5.02 -15.60 -3.84
CA LEU A 265 -6.29 -14.92 -4.10
C LEU A 265 -6.50 -14.64 -5.59
N ARG A 266 -5.44 -14.31 -6.33
CA ARG A 266 -5.52 -14.09 -7.78
C ARG A 266 -5.72 -15.38 -8.58
N GLU A 267 -5.27 -16.52 -8.07
CA GLU A 267 -5.52 -17.82 -8.68
C GLU A 267 -6.95 -18.29 -8.44
N TRP A 268 -7.53 -17.99 -7.28
CA TRP A 268 -8.82 -18.56 -6.89
C TRP A 268 -10.03 -17.68 -7.22
N LEU A 269 -9.83 -16.36 -7.35
CA LEU A 269 -10.93 -15.41 -7.43
C LEU A 269 -10.94 -14.65 -8.76
N THR A 270 -12.15 -14.26 -9.16
CA THR A 270 -12.44 -13.38 -10.30
C THR A 270 -13.30 -12.20 -9.83
N SER A 271 -13.63 -11.27 -10.72
CA SER A 271 -14.57 -10.16 -10.43
C SER A 271 -15.97 -10.64 -10.01
N GLU A 272 -16.36 -11.84 -10.42
CA GLU A 272 -17.67 -12.43 -10.11
C GLU A 272 -17.69 -13.17 -8.76
N SER A 273 -16.53 -13.39 -8.15
CA SER A 273 -16.42 -14.13 -6.89
C SER A 273 -17.00 -13.36 -5.72
N ARG A 274 -17.57 -14.08 -4.76
CA ARG A 274 -18.12 -13.56 -3.51
C ARG A 274 -17.20 -13.92 -2.34
N VAL A 275 -16.79 -12.91 -1.58
CA VAL A 275 -15.85 -13.08 -0.46
C VAL A 275 -16.40 -12.46 0.81
N LEU A 276 -16.30 -13.19 1.93
CA LEU A 276 -16.65 -12.70 3.26
C LEU A 276 -15.37 -12.39 4.05
N ILE A 277 -15.28 -11.18 4.62
CA ILE A 277 -14.15 -10.75 5.45
C ILE A 277 -14.64 -10.11 6.74
N LEU A 278 -13.74 -9.91 7.72
CA LEU A 278 -14.00 -9.09 8.90
C LEU A 278 -13.91 -7.59 8.56
N ASP A 279 -14.64 -6.75 9.28
CA ASP A 279 -14.50 -5.29 9.23
C ASP A 279 -14.50 -4.74 10.68
N PRO A 280 -13.39 -4.18 11.18
CA PRO A 280 -12.12 -3.98 10.49
C PRO A 280 -11.27 -5.25 10.33
N THR A 281 -10.38 -5.26 9.34
CA THR A 281 -9.38 -6.31 9.14
C THR A 281 -8.10 -5.76 8.51
N TYR A 282 -7.13 -6.64 8.23
CA TYR A 282 -5.88 -6.28 7.60
C TYR A 282 -6.10 -5.71 6.19
N GLY A 283 -5.66 -4.47 5.97
CA GLY A 283 -5.99 -3.68 4.79
C GLY A 283 -5.52 -4.26 3.45
N GLU A 284 -4.52 -5.16 3.45
CA GLU A 284 -4.06 -5.82 2.23
C GLU A 284 -5.13 -6.72 1.62
N TYR A 285 -5.93 -7.41 2.44
CA TYR A 285 -7.06 -8.19 1.93
C TYR A 285 -8.07 -7.30 1.22
N VAL A 286 -8.47 -6.19 1.85
CA VAL A 286 -9.38 -5.21 1.23
C VAL A 286 -8.79 -4.71 -0.09
N HIS A 287 -7.49 -4.38 -0.11
CA HIS A 287 -6.82 -3.91 -1.30
C HIS A 287 -6.84 -4.94 -2.45
N VAL A 288 -6.45 -6.18 -2.18
CA VAL A 288 -6.41 -7.24 -3.20
C VAL A 288 -7.81 -7.55 -3.72
N LEU A 289 -8.79 -7.67 -2.83
CA LEU A 289 -10.14 -8.03 -3.19
C LEU A 289 -10.88 -6.92 -3.96
N GLU A 290 -10.83 -5.67 -3.47
CA GLU A 290 -11.64 -4.58 -4.02
C GLU A 290 -10.93 -3.78 -5.13
N ASN A 291 -9.59 -3.65 -5.07
CA ASN A 291 -8.86 -2.82 -6.03
C ASN A 291 -8.14 -3.63 -7.11
N ILE A 292 -7.68 -4.85 -6.80
CA ILE A 292 -6.93 -5.68 -7.75
C ILE A 292 -7.89 -6.64 -8.48
N ILE A 293 -8.59 -7.51 -7.73
CA ILE A 293 -9.49 -8.54 -8.30
C ILE A 293 -10.86 -7.93 -8.62
N LYS A 294 -11.33 -7.00 -7.77
CA LYS A 294 -12.62 -6.30 -7.86
C LYS A 294 -13.82 -7.24 -7.71
N CYS A 295 -13.71 -8.20 -6.80
CA CYS A 295 -14.77 -9.15 -6.49
C CYS A 295 -15.82 -8.55 -5.53
N HIS A 296 -16.92 -9.28 -5.31
CA HIS A 296 -17.98 -8.88 -4.39
C HIS A 296 -17.57 -9.20 -2.95
N VAL A 297 -17.36 -8.16 -2.13
CA VAL A 297 -16.91 -8.28 -0.75
C VAL A 297 -18.04 -7.97 0.22
N GLU A 298 -18.43 -8.96 1.02
CA GLU A 298 -19.32 -8.80 2.18
C GLU A 298 -18.49 -8.78 3.48
N ARG A 299 -19.02 -8.14 4.52
CA ARG A 299 -18.27 -7.89 5.75
C ARG A 299 -19.05 -8.30 6.98
N ILE A 300 -18.37 -8.98 7.92
CA ILE A 300 -18.81 -9.16 9.30
C ILE A 300 -18.34 -7.93 10.06
N ASN A 301 -19.29 -7.13 10.54
CA ASN A 301 -19.00 -5.88 11.23
C ASN A 301 -18.65 -6.15 12.70
N LEU A 302 -17.39 -5.99 13.07
CA LEU A 302 -16.96 -6.03 14.46
C LEU A 302 -17.24 -4.67 15.11
N LEU A 303 -17.98 -4.65 16.21
CA LEU A 303 -18.48 -3.43 16.82
C LEU A 303 -17.69 -3.03 18.08
N LYS A 304 -17.42 -1.73 18.26
CA LYS A 304 -16.80 -1.20 19.48
C LYS A 304 -17.59 -1.55 20.73
N SER A 305 -18.93 -1.51 20.68
CA SER A 305 -19.82 -1.88 21.79
C SER A 305 -19.67 -3.32 22.24
N GLN A 306 -19.12 -4.19 21.40
CA GLN A 306 -18.82 -5.60 21.68
C GLN A 306 -17.30 -5.83 21.79
N ASN A 307 -16.50 -4.80 22.04
CA ASN A 307 -15.03 -4.88 22.07
C ASN A 307 -14.42 -5.54 20.82
N TYR A 308 -15.05 -5.37 19.66
CA TYR A 308 -14.64 -6.00 18.39
C TYR A 308 -14.50 -7.52 18.46
N THR A 309 -15.26 -8.16 19.34
CA THR A 309 -15.30 -9.61 19.46
C THR A 309 -16.00 -10.23 18.25
N PHE A 310 -15.47 -11.36 17.77
CA PHE A 310 -16.06 -12.13 16.69
C PHE A 310 -17.28 -12.92 17.20
N ASP A 311 -18.45 -12.65 16.61
CA ASP A 311 -19.67 -13.38 16.89
C ASP A 311 -19.77 -14.62 15.99
N ILE A 312 -19.66 -15.81 16.61
CA ILE A 312 -19.70 -17.09 15.91
C ILE A 312 -21.09 -17.39 15.36
N GLU A 313 -22.17 -16.99 16.04
CA GLU A 313 -23.53 -17.25 15.58
C GLU A 313 -23.85 -16.38 14.35
N GLU A 314 -23.54 -15.09 14.40
CA GLU A 314 -23.65 -14.21 13.23
C GLU A 314 -22.82 -14.74 12.04
N PHE A 315 -21.60 -15.15 12.30
CA PHE A 315 -20.72 -15.74 11.29
C PHE A 315 -21.35 -16.97 10.62
N LEU A 316 -21.91 -17.90 11.41
CA LEU A 316 -22.56 -19.11 10.89
C LEU A 316 -23.84 -18.79 10.09
N VAL A 317 -24.57 -17.76 10.46
CA VAL A 317 -25.72 -17.29 9.68
C VAL A 317 -25.27 -16.75 8.32
N LEU A 318 -24.30 -15.84 8.33
CA LEU A 318 -23.79 -15.21 7.11
C LEU A 318 -23.10 -16.24 6.17
N SER A 319 -22.36 -17.19 6.74
CA SER A 319 -21.63 -18.19 5.95
C SER A 319 -22.51 -19.11 5.07
N LYS A 320 -23.83 -19.12 5.30
CA LYS A 320 -24.81 -19.85 4.46
C LYS A 320 -25.03 -19.20 3.09
N ASN A 321 -24.55 -17.99 2.85
CA ASN A 321 -24.80 -17.22 1.63
C ASN A 321 -23.91 -17.61 0.42
N ASN A 322 -23.30 -18.78 0.41
CA ASN A 322 -22.48 -19.29 -0.70
C ASN A 322 -21.34 -18.33 -1.12
N TYR A 323 -20.28 -18.30 -0.33
CA TYR A 323 -19.04 -17.59 -0.68
C TYR A 323 -18.04 -18.53 -1.36
N ASP A 324 -17.24 -17.96 -2.28
CA ASP A 324 -16.08 -18.63 -2.86
C ASP A 324 -14.94 -18.69 -1.86
N LEU A 325 -14.82 -17.63 -1.01
CA LEU A 325 -13.78 -17.52 -0.01
C LEU A 325 -14.28 -16.78 1.25
N ILE A 326 -13.87 -17.25 2.40
CA ILE A 326 -14.00 -16.56 3.69
C ILE A 326 -12.59 -16.29 4.22
N ILE A 327 -12.31 -15.06 4.64
CA ILE A 327 -11.01 -14.66 5.22
C ILE A 327 -11.20 -14.25 6.67
N ILE A 328 -10.47 -14.92 7.57
CA ILE A 328 -10.43 -14.61 9.00
C ILE A 328 -8.98 -14.34 9.39
N VAL A 329 -8.72 -13.18 9.96
CA VAL A 329 -7.42 -12.82 10.55
C VAL A 329 -7.49 -13.07 12.05
N ASN A 330 -6.65 -13.95 12.58
CA ASN A 330 -6.70 -14.38 13.98
C ASN A 330 -5.30 -14.54 14.60
N PRO A 331 -4.90 -13.72 15.56
CA PRO A 331 -5.55 -12.49 16.06
C PRO A 331 -5.76 -11.42 15.00
N ASN A 332 -6.91 -10.73 15.06
CA ASN A 332 -7.28 -9.75 14.04
C ASN A 332 -6.43 -8.47 14.13
N SER A 333 -6.03 -7.96 12.99
CA SER A 333 -5.40 -6.63 12.86
C SER A 333 -6.39 -5.69 12.16
N PRO A 334 -6.75 -4.54 12.75
CA PRO A 334 -6.01 -3.80 13.79
C PRO A 334 -6.51 -3.99 15.24
N THR A 335 -7.47 -4.86 15.51
CA THR A 335 -8.12 -4.94 16.83
C THR A 335 -7.33 -5.72 17.88
N GLY A 336 -6.47 -6.65 17.46
CA GLY A 336 -5.75 -7.55 18.37
C GLY A 336 -6.63 -8.60 19.06
N GLN A 337 -7.90 -8.74 18.63
CA GLN A 337 -8.83 -9.72 19.19
C GLN A 337 -8.51 -11.13 18.68
N HIS A 338 -8.62 -12.10 19.56
CA HIS A 338 -8.33 -13.50 19.29
C HIS A 338 -9.59 -14.36 19.42
N ILE A 339 -9.80 -15.24 18.47
CA ILE A 339 -10.84 -16.26 18.49
C ILE A 339 -10.19 -17.57 18.96
N PRO A 340 -10.60 -18.16 20.08
CA PRO A 340 -10.02 -19.41 20.58
C PRO A 340 -10.10 -20.54 19.54
N ALA A 341 -9.02 -21.32 19.38
CA ALA A 341 -8.89 -22.34 18.36
C ALA A 341 -10.07 -23.34 18.36
N ASN A 342 -10.47 -23.83 19.52
CA ASN A 342 -11.57 -24.79 19.64
C ASN A 342 -12.91 -24.20 19.14
N ASN A 343 -13.18 -22.93 19.46
CA ASN A 343 -14.40 -22.27 19.04
C ASN A 343 -14.42 -22.08 17.53
N LEU A 344 -13.29 -21.61 16.97
CA LEU A 344 -13.16 -21.40 15.53
C LEU A 344 -13.24 -22.73 14.77
N GLN A 345 -12.51 -23.78 15.20
CA GLN A 345 -12.59 -25.11 14.59
C GLN A 345 -14.02 -25.66 14.54
N ASN A 346 -14.77 -25.53 15.66
CA ASN A 346 -16.15 -26.02 15.70
C ASN A 346 -17.06 -25.26 14.75
N ALA A 347 -16.88 -23.96 14.60
CA ALA A 347 -17.61 -23.16 13.63
C ALA A 347 -17.23 -23.55 12.18
N LEU A 348 -15.94 -23.72 11.88
CA LEU A 348 -15.45 -24.03 10.54
C LEU A 348 -15.91 -25.42 10.03
N LYS A 349 -16.13 -26.39 10.93
CA LYS A 349 -16.70 -27.71 10.57
C LYS A 349 -18.12 -27.62 10.01
N LEU A 350 -18.84 -26.53 10.29
CA LEU A 350 -20.21 -26.29 9.82
C LEU A 350 -20.28 -25.54 8.49
N ILE A 351 -19.14 -25.07 7.98
CA ILE A 351 -19.07 -24.36 6.70
C ILE A 351 -19.08 -25.35 5.54
N SER A 352 -19.74 -24.98 4.45
CA SER A 352 -19.75 -25.79 3.23
C SER A 352 -18.35 -26.13 2.74
N PRO A 353 -18.04 -27.39 2.42
CA PRO A 353 -16.76 -27.78 1.86
C PRO A 353 -16.43 -27.10 0.51
N SER A 354 -17.42 -26.54 -0.18
CA SER A 354 -17.22 -25.78 -1.42
C SER A 354 -16.67 -24.36 -1.19
N THR A 355 -16.81 -23.82 0.03
CA THR A 355 -16.30 -22.51 0.42
C THR A 355 -14.87 -22.66 0.93
N ARG A 356 -13.89 -21.99 0.28
CA ARG A 356 -12.54 -21.89 0.83
C ARG A 356 -12.51 -21.01 2.06
N ILE A 357 -11.63 -21.35 3.00
CA ILE A 357 -11.45 -20.61 4.24
C ILE A 357 -9.96 -20.31 4.39
N TRP A 358 -9.63 -19.04 4.42
CA TRP A 358 -8.28 -18.53 4.65
C TRP A 358 -8.18 -18.00 6.06
N ILE A 359 -7.28 -18.59 6.85
CA ILE A 359 -6.99 -18.15 8.23
C ILE A 359 -5.61 -17.50 8.23
N ASP A 360 -5.54 -16.21 8.51
CA ASP A 360 -4.28 -15.50 8.69
C ASP A 360 -3.86 -15.55 10.17
N GLU A 361 -2.81 -16.30 10.45
CA GLU A 361 -2.26 -16.51 11.78
C GLU A 361 -0.95 -15.75 12.01
N THR A 362 -0.79 -14.57 11.44
CA THR A 362 0.43 -13.76 11.57
C THR A 362 0.85 -13.48 13.02
N TYR A 363 -0.09 -13.47 13.97
CA TYR A 363 0.17 -13.13 15.38
C TYR A 363 -0.15 -14.28 16.35
N ILE A 364 -0.48 -15.47 15.88
CA ILE A 364 -1.03 -16.55 16.73
C ILE A 364 -0.06 -17.04 17.80
N GLU A 365 1.26 -16.99 17.56
CA GLU A 365 2.27 -17.39 18.51
C GLU A 365 2.19 -16.59 19.83
N TYR A 366 1.75 -15.33 19.78
CA TYR A 366 1.47 -14.55 20.98
C TYR A 366 0.30 -15.11 21.81
N CYS A 367 -0.56 -15.96 21.23
CA CYS A 367 -1.67 -16.60 21.94
C CYS A 367 -1.34 -17.99 22.46
N GLY A 368 -0.26 -18.58 21.99
CA GLY A 368 0.18 -19.94 22.32
C GLY A 368 0.12 -20.89 21.12
N LYS A 369 1.00 -21.88 21.10
CA LYS A 369 1.13 -22.85 20.00
C LYS A 369 -0.11 -23.70 19.76
N ASP A 370 -0.85 -24.02 20.82
CA ASP A 370 -2.09 -24.78 20.80
C ASP A 370 -3.26 -24.03 20.14
N GLN A 371 -3.09 -22.72 19.92
CA GLN A 371 -4.09 -21.88 19.29
C GLN A 371 -4.02 -21.88 17.75
N SER A 372 -2.98 -22.47 17.14
CA SER A 372 -2.87 -22.56 15.69
C SER A 372 -3.78 -23.63 15.09
N LEU A 373 -4.38 -23.31 13.96
CA LEU A 373 -5.25 -24.19 13.18
C LEU A 373 -4.49 -25.04 12.15
N GLU A 374 -3.15 -25.03 12.12
CA GLU A 374 -2.36 -25.80 11.14
C GLU A 374 -2.73 -27.29 11.12
N LYS A 375 -2.84 -27.92 12.31
CA LYS A 375 -3.22 -29.34 12.41
C LYS A 375 -4.67 -29.60 11.99
N PHE A 376 -5.55 -28.63 12.11
CA PHE A 376 -6.90 -28.72 11.61
C PHE A 376 -6.94 -28.58 10.07
N ALA A 377 -6.22 -27.60 9.52
CA ALA A 377 -6.19 -27.29 8.11
C ALA A 377 -5.68 -28.46 7.25
N ILE A 378 -4.66 -29.19 7.70
CA ILE A 378 -4.11 -30.35 6.95
C ILE A 378 -5.11 -31.51 6.82
N ASN A 379 -6.10 -31.57 7.71
CA ASN A 379 -7.13 -32.60 7.74
C ASN A 379 -8.47 -32.16 7.11
N THR A 380 -8.48 -30.97 6.47
CA THR A 380 -9.66 -30.43 5.79
C THR A 380 -9.33 -30.13 4.32
N ASN A 381 -10.36 -30.10 3.45
CA ASN A 381 -10.15 -29.85 2.03
C ASN A 381 -10.43 -28.39 1.63
N ASN A 382 -10.76 -27.53 2.59
CA ASN A 382 -11.17 -26.15 2.31
C ASN A 382 -10.55 -25.11 3.25
N VAL A 383 -9.82 -25.50 4.29
CA VAL A 383 -9.15 -24.57 5.23
C VAL A 383 -7.68 -24.45 4.89
N ILE A 384 -7.20 -23.23 4.76
CA ILE A 384 -5.79 -22.88 4.52
C ILE A 384 -5.35 -21.92 5.63
N VAL A 385 -4.23 -22.20 6.26
CA VAL A 385 -3.60 -21.32 7.24
C VAL A 385 -2.42 -20.59 6.59
N CYS A 386 -2.41 -19.26 6.67
CA CYS A 386 -1.30 -18.41 6.27
C CYS A 386 -0.51 -17.97 7.50
N LYS A 387 0.78 -18.25 7.51
CA LYS A 387 1.71 -17.94 8.60
C LYS A 387 2.78 -16.97 8.14
N SER A 388 2.91 -15.85 8.84
CA SER A 388 4.02 -14.91 8.63
C SER A 388 5.08 -15.10 9.72
N MET A 389 6.34 -15.22 9.33
CA MET A 389 7.46 -15.25 10.28
C MET A 389 7.97 -13.84 10.62
N SER A 390 7.40 -12.82 10.01
CA SER A 390 7.83 -11.42 10.14
C SER A 390 7.72 -10.88 11.57
N LYS A 391 6.56 -11.08 12.20
CA LYS A 391 6.19 -10.39 13.44
C LYS A 391 6.50 -11.20 14.69
N VAL A 392 6.49 -12.52 14.55
CA VAL A 392 6.68 -13.45 15.66
C VAL A 392 8.13 -13.91 15.79
N TYR A 393 8.90 -13.91 14.70
CA TYR A 393 10.33 -14.28 14.71
C TYR A 393 11.29 -13.11 14.41
N ALA A 394 10.78 -11.86 14.39
CA ALA A 394 11.55 -10.67 14.07
C ALA A 394 12.24 -10.71 12.68
N LEU A 395 11.61 -11.39 11.69
CA LEU A 395 12.15 -11.58 10.34
C LEU A 395 11.47 -10.70 9.28
N SER A 396 10.89 -9.54 9.67
CA SER A 396 10.13 -8.68 8.76
C SER A 396 10.91 -8.29 7.50
N GLY A 397 12.18 -7.92 7.65
CA GLY A 397 13.06 -7.51 6.55
C GLY A 397 13.49 -8.67 5.64
N LEU A 398 13.45 -9.92 6.13
CA LEU A 398 13.86 -11.10 5.37
C LEU A 398 12.75 -11.67 4.49
N ARG A 399 11.49 -11.27 4.72
CA ARG A 399 10.34 -11.70 3.91
C ARG A 399 10.16 -13.22 3.92
N SER A 400 9.75 -13.80 5.04
CA SER A 400 9.52 -15.24 5.20
C SER A 400 8.10 -15.53 5.67
N ALA A 401 7.41 -16.43 4.98
CA ALA A 401 6.05 -16.87 5.29
C ALA A 401 5.79 -18.27 4.68
N TYR A 402 4.67 -18.89 5.05
CA TYR A 402 4.23 -20.12 4.44
C TYR A 402 2.72 -20.33 4.56
N LEU A 403 2.18 -21.16 3.66
CA LEU A 403 0.84 -21.73 3.79
C LEU A 403 0.92 -23.12 4.37
N CYS A 404 -0.05 -23.47 5.23
CA CYS A 404 -0.27 -24.81 5.74
C CYS A 404 -1.69 -25.27 5.41
N ALA A 405 -1.83 -26.36 4.65
CA ALA A 405 -3.12 -26.90 4.23
C ALA A 405 -2.98 -28.37 3.78
N SER A 406 -4.08 -29.00 3.35
CA SER A 406 -4.01 -30.29 2.68
C SER A 406 -3.21 -30.19 1.37
N PRO A 407 -2.46 -31.23 0.96
CA PRO A 407 -1.65 -31.20 -0.26
C PRO A 407 -2.47 -30.82 -1.51
N LEU A 408 -3.71 -31.27 -1.59
CA LEU A 408 -4.62 -31.01 -2.72
C LEU A 408 -4.88 -29.50 -2.90
N GLN A 409 -5.02 -28.76 -1.80
CA GLN A 409 -5.25 -27.32 -1.85
C GLN A 409 -3.99 -26.54 -2.28
N LEU A 410 -2.82 -27.06 -1.96
CA LEU A 410 -1.54 -26.43 -2.28
C LEU A 410 -0.98 -26.79 -3.65
N GLU A 411 -1.47 -27.87 -4.28
CA GLU A 411 -0.93 -28.40 -5.55
C GLU A 411 -0.90 -27.33 -6.66
N LYS A 412 -2.03 -26.68 -6.90
CA LYS A 412 -2.10 -25.64 -7.93
C LYS A 412 -1.23 -24.44 -7.60
N LEU A 413 -1.24 -23.97 -6.36
CA LEU A 413 -0.38 -22.86 -5.92
C LEU A 413 1.09 -23.20 -6.07
N ARG A 414 1.48 -24.42 -5.72
CA ARG A 414 2.85 -24.92 -5.89
C ARG A 414 3.29 -24.90 -7.34
N SER A 415 2.41 -25.30 -8.26
CA SER A 415 2.72 -25.34 -9.69
C SER A 415 2.93 -23.96 -10.33
N ILE A 416 2.36 -22.90 -9.75
CA ILE A 416 2.48 -21.51 -10.23
C ILE A 416 3.42 -20.67 -9.36
N SER A 417 3.95 -21.21 -8.27
CA SER A 417 4.95 -20.51 -7.46
C SER A 417 6.23 -20.34 -8.27
N PRO A 418 6.82 -19.13 -8.29
CA PRO A 418 8.07 -18.91 -9.03
C PRO A 418 9.22 -19.72 -8.39
N PRO A 419 10.19 -20.22 -9.21
CA PRO A 419 11.42 -20.75 -8.67
C PRO A 419 12.15 -19.67 -7.86
N TRP A 420 12.86 -20.08 -6.79
CA TRP A 420 13.58 -19.16 -5.91
C TRP A 420 12.71 -18.09 -5.22
N ALA A 421 11.45 -18.39 -4.98
CA ALA A 421 10.50 -17.47 -4.36
C ALA A 421 11.00 -16.90 -3.02
N VAL A 422 11.66 -17.74 -2.20
CA VAL A 422 12.19 -17.35 -0.89
C VAL A 422 13.70 -17.21 -0.96
N SER A 423 14.23 -16.06 -0.59
CA SER A 423 15.67 -15.77 -0.61
C SER A 423 16.47 -16.69 0.31
N LEU A 424 17.74 -16.94 -0.01
CA LEU A 424 18.61 -17.80 0.80
C LEU A 424 18.75 -17.32 2.27
N PRO A 425 18.95 -16.00 2.54
CA PRO A 425 18.97 -15.52 3.92
C PRO A 425 17.66 -15.74 4.66
N ALA A 426 16.52 -15.64 3.98
CA ALA A 426 15.21 -15.90 4.59
C ALA A 426 15.02 -17.38 4.95
N GLN A 427 15.45 -18.32 4.08
CA GLN A 427 15.37 -19.75 4.35
C GLN A 427 16.26 -20.14 5.54
N ILE A 428 17.51 -19.66 5.59
CA ILE A 428 18.46 -19.92 6.68
C ILE A 428 17.92 -19.37 8.00
N ALA A 429 17.45 -18.12 7.99
CA ALA A 429 16.93 -17.47 9.18
C ALA A 429 15.65 -18.15 9.70
N ALA A 430 14.75 -18.55 8.81
CA ALA A 430 13.53 -19.25 9.18
C ALA A 430 13.82 -20.57 9.89
N LEU A 431 14.75 -21.36 9.35
CA LEU A 431 15.15 -22.63 9.96
C LEU A 431 15.79 -22.41 11.33
N ALA A 432 16.73 -21.48 11.43
CA ALA A 432 17.38 -21.17 12.70
C ALA A 432 16.38 -20.64 13.75
N ALA A 433 15.43 -19.80 13.33
CA ALA A 433 14.42 -19.26 14.24
C ALA A 433 13.47 -20.35 14.81
N LEU A 434 13.14 -21.36 14.02
CA LEU A 434 12.29 -22.47 14.47
C LEU A 434 12.97 -23.38 15.51
N GLU A 435 14.29 -23.36 15.60
CA GLU A 435 15.07 -24.09 16.59
C GLU A 435 15.15 -23.34 17.94
N GLU A 436 14.86 -22.04 17.98
CA GLU A 436 15.02 -21.14 19.13
C GLU A 436 13.70 -20.87 19.88
N GLU A 437 12.94 -21.92 20.11
CA GLU A 437 11.60 -21.83 20.70
C GLU A 437 11.56 -21.09 22.04
N ASP A 438 12.43 -21.44 22.97
CA ASP A 438 12.47 -20.85 24.32
C ASP A 438 12.77 -19.35 24.29
N TYR A 439 13.65 -18.91 23.36
CA TYR A 439 13.94 -17.51 23.17
C TYR A 439 12.68 -16.74 22.76
N TYR A 440 11.96 -17.21 21.77
CA TYR A 440 10.77 -16.51 21.25
C TYR A 440 9.62 -16.59 22.24
N GLN A 441 9.41 -17.69 22.94
CA GLN A 441 8.41 -17.80 23.98
C GLN A 441 8.63 -16.76 25.09
N ASN A 442 9.85 -16.59 25.56
CA ASN A 442 10.21 -15.55 26.52
C ASN A 442 9.93 -14.14 25.96
N CYS A 443 10.23 -13.89 24.67
CA CYS A 443 9.90 -12.62 24.02
C CYS A 443 8.39 -12.35 23.97
N TYR A 444 7.56 -13.38 23.74
CA TYR A 444 6.10 -13.22 23.74
C TYR A 444 5.56 -12.90 25.14
N GLU A 445 6.05 -13.57 26.17
CA GLU A 445 5.68 -13.30 27.57
C GLU A 445 6.08 -11.88 27.98
N GLN A 446 7.28 -11.43 27.60
CA GLN A 446 7.70 -10.05 27.82
C GLN A 446 6.84 -9.05 27.05
N THR A 447 6.43 -9.38 25.81
CA THR A 447 5.53 -8.53 25.03
C THR A 447 4.19 -8.32 25.72
N HIS A 448 3.64 -9.36 26.35
CA HIS A 448 2.41 -9.23 27.14
C HIS A 448 2.58 -8.26 28.32
N LYS A 449 3.67 -8.38 29.09
CA LYS A 449 3.95 -7.48 30.21
C LYS A 449 4.11 -6.02 29.73
N LEU A 450 4.92 -5.81 28.69
CA LEU A 450 5.14 -4.48 28.11
C LEU A 450 3.86 -3.86 27.58
N ARG A 451 2.98 -4.66 26.96
CA ARG A 451 1.68 -4.19 26.44
C ARG A 451 0.76 -3.77 27.57
N GLU A 452 0.65 -4.57 28.65
CA GLU A 452 -0.19 -4.28 29.79
C GLU A 452 0.27 -3.04 30.55
N GLU A 453 1.58 -2.90 30.81
CA GLU A 453 2.17 -1.71 31.40
C GLU A 453 1.90 -0.45 30.56
N PHE A 454 2.16 -0.53 29.26
CA PHE A 454 1.94 0.56 28.33
C PHE A 454 0.47 0.98 28.26
N SER A 455 -0.45 0.00 28.18
CA SER A 455 -1.89 0.25 28.18
C SER A 455 -2.37 0.93 29.47
N THR A 456 -1.86 0.48 30.63
CA THR A 456 -2.19 1.06 31.94
C THR A 456 -1.78 2.53 32.03
N GLU A 457 -0.64 2.91 31.45
CA GLU A 457 -0.20 4.31 31.44
C GLU A 457 -0.96 5.16 30.39
N LEU A 458 -1.30 4.59 29.24
CA LEU A 458 -2.04 5.30 28.19
C LEU A 458 -3.43 5.74 28.64
N VAL A 459 -4.16 4.89 29.36
CA VAL A 459 -5.53 5.23 29.83
C VAL A 459 -5.54 6.39 30.84
N LYS A 460 -4.38 6.74 31.41
CA LYS A 460 -4.26 7.92 32.27
C LYS A 460 -4.18 9.25 31.48
N ILE A 461 -4.01 9.18 30.16
CA ILE A 461 -3.89 10.34 29.29
C ILE A 461 -5.28 10.74 28.77
N LYS A 462 -5.83 11.84 29.30
CA LYS A 462 -7.02 12.54 28.74
C LYS A 462 -8.11 11.63 28.15
N SER A 463 -8.56 10.64 28.91
CA SER A 463 -9.64 9.73 28.49
C SER A 463 -9.35 8.91 27.21
N VAL A 464 -8.10 8.59 26.93
CA VAL A 464 -7.74 7.62 25.89
C VAL A 464 -8.26 6.24 26.31
N GLU A 465 -9.06 5.62 25.48
CA GLU A 465 -9.50 4.24 25.66
C GLU A 465 -8.54 3.29 24.95
N VAL A 466 -8.20 2.17 25.58
CA VAL A 466 -7.34 1.14 24.99
C VAL A 466 -8.09 -0.17 24.89
N LEU A 467 -8.15 -0.74 23.69
CA LEU A 467 -8.71 -2.06 23.48
C LEU A 467 -7.70 -3.14 23.89
N GLN A 468 -8.11 -4.07 24.70
CA GLN A 468 -7.30 -5.24 25.09
C GLN A 468 -6.89 -6.04 23.85
N SER A 469 -5.61 -6.36 23.73
CA SER A 469 -5.05 -7.08 22.58
C SER A 469 -4.31 -8.34 22.99
N LYS A 470 -4.24 -9.32 22.11
CA LYS A 470 -3.39 -10.52 22.25
C LYS A 470 -2.12 -10.47 21.41
N ALA A 471 -1.98 -9.46 20.54
CA ALA A 471 -0.83 -9.27 19.64
C ALA A 471 0.22 -8.29 20.21
N ASN A 472 1.24 -7.98 19.42
CA ASN A 472 2.30 -7.03 19.77
C ASN A 472 1.93 -5.55 19.48
N PHE A 473 0.66 -5.22 19.50
CA PHE A 473 0.13 -3.89 19.31
C PHE A 473 -1.15 -3.67 20.10
N ILE A 474 -1.58 -2.42 20.20
CA ILE A 474 -2.84 -2.02 20.79
C ILE A 474 -3.60 -1.07 19.85
N LEU A 475 -4.93 -1.12 19.95
CA LEU A 475 -5.83 -0.17 19.33
C LEU A 475 -6.30 0.83 20.39
N CYS A 476 -6.19 2.12 20.06
CA CYS A 476 -6.54 3.21 20.97
C CYS A 476 -7.58 4.12 20.33
N PHE A 477 -8.54 4.58 21.17
CA PHE A 477 -9.54 5.57 20.82
C PHE A 477 -9.21 6.87 21.55
N LEU A 478 -8.94 7.90 20.77
CA LEU A 478 -8.71 9.25 21.28
C LEU A 478 -10.05 9.90 21.64
N PRO A 479 -10.09 10.84 22.60
CA PRO A 479 -11.32 11.54 22.98
C PRO A 479 -11.88 12.35 21.80
N GLU A 480 -13.19 12.31 21.60
CA GLU A 480 -13.85 12.99 20.46
C GLU A 480 -13.73 14.52 20.51
N GLU A 481 -13.64 15.09 21.70
CA GLU A 481 -13.43 16.54 21.91
C GLU A 481 -11.95 16.97 21.75
N GLY A 482 -11.04 16.01 21.48
CA GLY A 482 -9.61 16.23 21.31
C GLY A 482 -9.18 16.27 19.84
N PRO A 483 -7.85 16.32 19.61
CA PRO A 483 -7.31 16.21 18.25
C PRO A 483 -7.65 14.85 17.63
N ASP A 484 -7.95 14.84 16.33
CA ASP A 484 -8.17 13.60 15.60
C ASP A 484 -6.87 12.80 15.37
N ALA A 485 -7.01 11.55 14.94
CA ALA A 485 -5.88 10.64 14.71
C ALA A 485 -4.85 11.21 13.73
N ALA A 486 -5.30 11.86 12.65
CA ALA A 486 -4.41 12.46 11.67
C ALA A 486 -3.55 13.59 12.28
N THR A 487 -4.15 14.42 13.13
CA THR A 487 -3.45 15.50 13.86
C THR A 487 -2.45 14.93 14.86
N VAL A 488 -2.86 13.94 15.67
CA VAL A 488 -1.97 13.30 16.66
C VAL A 488 -0.80 12.62 15.96
N VAL A 489 -1.04 11.84 14.92
CA VAL A 489 0.00 11.15 14.15
C VAL A 489 0.98 12.16 13.53
N SER A 490 0.48 13.27 12.97
CA SER A 490 1.32 14.31 12.39
C SER A 490 2.21 14.99 13.43
N LYS A 491 1.67 15.40 14.57
CA LYS A 491 2.45 16.03 15.67
C LYS A 491 3.46 15.05 16.28
N CYS A 492 3.09 13.77 16.46
CA CYS A 492 4.01 12.74 16.93
C CYS A 492 5.17 12.52 15.93
N LYS A 493 4.88 12.52 14.62
CA LYS A 493 5.89 12.42 13.56
C LYS A 493 6.93 13.54 13.63
N GLU A 494 6.53 14.78 13.89
CA GLU A 494 7.43 15.92 14.08
C GLU A 494 8.40 15.73 15.26
N MET A 495 8.00 14.91 16.25
CA MET A 495 8.81 14.53 17.42
C MET A 495 9.54 13.18 17.23
N GLY A 496 9.56 12.62 16.03
CA GLY A 496 10.23 11.38 15.70
C GLY A 496 9.45 10.10 16.07
N LEU A 497 8.19 10.21 16.50
CA LEU A 497 7.34 9.07 16.80
C LEU A 497 6.35 8.81 15.66
N PHE A 498 6.44 7.65 15.03
CA PHE A 498 5.57 7.21 13.94
C PHE A 498 4.49 6.28 14.48
N LEU A 499 3.25 6.72 14.43
CA LEU A 499 2.03 5.99 14.82
C LEU A 499 1.18 5.70 13.58
N ARG A 500 0.19 4.81 13.73
CA ARG A 500 -0.73 4.47 12.67
C ARG A 500 -2.11 5.07 12.89
N ASP A 501 -2.52 5.97 12.01
CA ASP A 501 -3.93 6.31 11.83
C ASP A 501 -4.65 5.15 11.16
N VAL A 502 -5.64 4.57 11.84
CA VAL A 502 -6.44 3.44 11.34
C VAL A 502 -7.89 3.82 11.07
N SER A 503 -8.22 5.09 11.08
CA SER A 503 -9.58 5.61 10.86
C SER A 503 -10.24 5.07 9.57
N ASN A 504 -9.43 4.73 8.58
CA ASN A 504 -9.88 4.22 7.29
C ASN A 504 -9.79 2.68 7.16
N MET A 505 -9.43 1.95 8.23
CA MET A 505 -9.26 0.49 8.17
C MET A 505 -10.53 -0.29 8.50
N GLY A 506 -11.61 0.38 8.86
CA GLY A 506 -12.92 -0.22 9.13
C GLY A 506 -14.03 0.81 9.00
N LYS A 507 -15.21 0.37 8.55
CA LYS A 507 -16.37 1.26 8.37
C LYS A 507 -16.87 1.87 9.68
N ASN A 508 -16.67 1.16 10.79
CA ASN A 508 -17.11 1.56 12.12
C ASN A 508 -16.03 2.28 12.94
N PHE A 509 -14.87 2.54 12.36
CA PHE A 509 -13.88 3.42 12.97
C PHE A 509 -14.23 4.88 12.71
N ASN A 510 -14.01 5.68 13.75
CA ASN A 510 -14.11 7.13 13.62
C ASN A 510 -12.70 7.73 13.40
N LYS A 511 -12.66 9.03 13.14
CA LYS A 511 -11.41 9.79 12.92
C LYS A 511 -10.49 9.91 14.15
N HIS A 512 -10.83 9.28 15.27
CA HIS A 512 -10.08 9.31 16.53
C HIS A 512 -9.46 7.95 16.88
N THR A 513 -9.21 7.09 15.88
CA THR A 513 -8.71 5.73 16.12
C THR A 513 -7.26 5.60 15.63
N ILE A 514 -6.36 5.18 16.54
CA ILE A 514 -4.93 4.94 16.24
C ILE A 514 -4.52 3.53 16.68
N ARG A 515 -3.53 2.98 16.00
CA ARG A 515 -2.88 1.73 16.39
C ARG A 515 -1.42 2.01 16.74
N ILE A 516 -0.93 1.37 17.81
CA ILE A 516 0.43 1.57 18.33
C ILE A 516 1.10 0.19 18.48
N ALA A 517 2.25 -0.01 17.85
CA ALA A 517 3.09 -1.19 18.09
C ALA A 517 3.76 -1.10 19.46
N ILE A 518 3.81 -2.22 20.19
CA ILE A 518 4.53 -2.33 21.45
C ILE A 518 6.03 -2.39 21.20
N LYS A 519 6.79 -1.66 21.99
CA LYS A 519 8.25 -1.61 21.97
C LYS A 519 8.81 -2.07 23.33
N ASN A 520 10.14 -2.04 23.48
CA ASN A 520 10.77 -2.26 24.79
C ASN A 520 10.38 -1.16 25.77
N LYS A 521 10.66 -1.36 27.06
CA LYS A 521 10.27 -0.45 28.14
C LYS A 521 10.72 1.00 27.89
N GLU A 522 11.99 1.18 27.52
CA GLU A 522 12.55 2.52 27.27
C GLU A 522 11.82 3.27 26.16
N LEU A 523 11.55 2.59 25.02
CA LEU A 523 10.85 3.19 23.89
C LEU A 523 9.36 3.42 24.20
N ASN A 524 8.72 2.52 24.95
CA ASN A 524 7.35 2.71 25.41
C ASN A 524 7.24 3.95 26.30
N ASP A 525 8.17 4.16 27.23
CA ASP A 525 8.17 5.34 28.10
C ASP A 525 8.38 6.63 27.30
N LYS A 526 9.27 6.63 26.29
CA LYS A 526 9.43 7.76 25.36
C LYS A 526 8.16 8.02 24.55
N MET A 527 7.50 6.97 24.03
CA MET A 527 6.23 7.10 23.31
C MET A 527 5.16 7.74 24.19
N LEU A 528 5.02 7.28 25.45
CA LEU A 528 4.08 7.86 26.42
C LEU A 528 4.33 9.34 26.64
N ALA A 529 5.59 9.75 26.83
CA ALA A 529 5.95 11.15 27.03
C ALA A 529 5.57 12.02 25.83
N ILE A 530 5.82 11.53 24.59
CA ILE A 530 5.47 12.25 23.35
C ILE A 530 3.96 12.34 23.19
N ILE A 531 3.24 11.22 23.33
CA ILE A 531 1.78 11.18 23.19
C ILE A 531 1.14 12.10 24.23
N LYS A 532 1.59 12.04 25.49
CA LYS A 532 1.11 12.91 26.55
C LYS A 532 1.29 14.39 26.18
N LYS A 533 2.48 14.78 25.72
CA LYS A 533 2.74 16.14 25.28
C LYS A 533 1.78 16.58 24.18
N VAL A 534 1.62 15.79 23.13
CA VAL A 534 0.73 16.08 21.98
C VAL A 534 -0.75 16.18 22.40
N MET A 535 -1.18 15.38 23.37
CA MET A 535 -2.57 15.36 23.83
C MET A 535 -2.92 16.53 24.77
N TYR A 536 -1.94 17.18 25.40
CA TYR A 536 -2.17 18.29 26.34
C TYR A 536 -1.78 19.66 25.77
N GLU A 537 -1.13 19.70 24.59
CA GLU A 537 -0.92 20.91 23.76
C GLU A 537 -2.13 21.16 22.83
#